data_a122ea2dc5521fb57404efbe8d59006b
#
_entry.id   a122ea2dc5521fb57404efbe8d59006b
#
_cell.length_a   1.000
_cell.length_b   1.000
_cell.length_c   1.000
_cell.angle_alpha   90.00
_cell.angle_beta   90.00
_cell.angle_gamma   90.00
#
_symmetry.space_group_name_H-M   'P 1'
#
loop_
_entity.id
_entity.type
_entity.pdbx_description
1 polymer ?
#
loop_
_entity_poly.entity_id
_entity_poly.type
_entity_poly.pdbx_seq_one_letter_code
_entity_poly.pdbx_strand_id
1 'polypeptide(L)'
;MRKQPLYESVYHDIIDRIKTGKIQPGDRLPGEYELMAQYNVSRTTIRRTMKLLEGCNLIYRVKKSGTYLNGKPQHSGAAKIIPLVIPGGEPAYASAAQAVSLLNNCFVPVYTSQNLPTLERKHLESLLNTNIDALVIYPCSSQRNMDLLSGFLNRQIPVVFLDRGYLGFNCPLVTSDNKWGMSKIVERLIELGHRKIAYFAIDEFMYTSEEERFSGYCQTLIKHNIPLRNEYIFWTNNMHQKASSTEQLDAFTRAYRQTVRDFLEMKEPPTAVCCCNDYSARALITAFGEAGIRCPEDISVTGFDDSDVATSEYPQITTVAQSFRTMGERAMEVALELCDDKPVRQIHYVSTKIISRDSMRAIEE
;
A
#
# COMPACT_ATOMS: atom_id res chain seq x y z
N MET A 1 -1.71 -27.82 -0.01
CA MET A 1 -1.98 -27.13 1.27
C MET A 1 -0.65 -26.67 1.85
N ARG A 2 -0.36 -25.37 1.84
CA ARG A 2 0.82 -24.81 2.54
C ARG A 2 0.58 -24.95 4.05
N LYS A 3 1.46 -25.66 4.78
CA LYS A 3 1.42 -25.72 6.24
C LYS A 3 1.56 -24.31 6.79
N GLN A 4 0.59 -23.91 7.61
CA GLN A 4 0.62 -22.63 8.32
C GLN A 4 1.92 -22.52 9.14
N PRO A 5 2.65 -21.40 9.08
CA PRO A 5 3.90 -21.23 9.82
C PRO A 5 3.68 -21.40 11.32
N LEU A 6 4.55 -22.16 12.00
CA LEU A 6 4.41 -22.49 13.42
C LEU A 6 4.30 -21.26 14.34
N TYR A 7 4.95 -20.13 13.99
CA TYR A 7 4.85 -18.90 14.79
C TYR A 7 3.45 -18.27 14.74
N GLU A 8 2.70 -18.44 13.64
CA GLU A 8 1.30 -18.00 13.53
C GLU A 8 0.37 -18.86 14.38
N SER A 9 0.59 -20.17 14.41
CA SER A 9 -0.18 -21.07 15.25
C SER A 9 -0.02 -20.74 16.74
N VAL A 10 1.21 -20.48 17.18
CA VAL A 10 1.49 -20.05 18.56
C VAL A 10 0.86 -18.69 18.86
N TYR A 11 0.95 -17.75 17.92
CA TYR A 11 0.34 -16.44 18.03
C TYR A 11 -1.18 -16.55 18.23
N HIS A 12 -1.85 -17.33 17.40
CA HIS A 12 -3.30 -17.53 17.51
C HIS A 12 -3.74 -18.17 18.82
N ASP A 13 -3.00 -19.17 19.32
CA ASP A 13 -3.33 -19.79 20.61
C ASP A 13 -3.18 -18.79 21.76
N ILE A 14 -2.13 -17.96 21.78
CA ILE A 14 -1.98 -16.92 22.81
C ILE A 14 -3.13 -15.91 22.71
N ILE A 15 -3.51 -15.49 21.53
CA ILE A 15 -4.65 -14.59 21.30
C ILE A 15 -5.96 -15.23 21.80
N ASP A 16 -6.20 -16.49 21.54
CA ASP A 16 -7.41 -17.18 21.99
C ASP A 16 -7.46 -17.30 23.53
N ARG A 17 -6.31 -17.50 24.18
CA ARG A 17 -6.23 -17.46 25.65
C ARG A 17 -6.53 -16.10 26.24
N ILE A 18 -6.08 -15.03 25.58
CA ILE A 18 -6.40 -13.65 25.96
C ILE A 18 -7.91 -13.41 25.79
N LYS A 19 -8.48 -13.77 24.65
CA LYS A 19 -9.92 -13.61 24.37
C LYS A 19 -10.81 -14.39 25.33
N THR A 20 -10.41 -15.58 25.70
CA THR A 20 -11.17 -16.44 26.61
C THR A 20 -10.95 -16.10 28.09
N GLY A 21 -10.17 -15.05 28.40
CA GLY A 21 -9.87 -14.60 29.75
C GLY A 21 -8.93 -15.52 30.53
N LYS A 22 -8.30 -16.51 29.88
CA LYS A 22 -7.29 -17.40 30.49
C LYS A 22 -5.97 -16.66 30.78
N ILE A 23 -5.71 -15.55 30.08
CA ILE A 23 -4.64 -14.61 30.37
C ILE A 23 -5.30 -13.25 30.52
N GLN A 24 -5.13 -12.63 31.69
CA GLN A 24 -5.76 -11.35 32.03
C GLN A 24 -4.77 -10.20 31.88
N PRO A 25 -5.25 -8.97 31.65
CA PRO A 25 -4.42 -7.77 31.66
C PRO A 25 -3.60 -7.64 32.94
N GLY A 26 -2.30 -7.41 32.77
CA GLY A 26 -1.34 -7.39 33.89
C GLY A 26 -0.75 -8.75 34.22
N ASP A 27 -1.27 -9.85 33.67
CA ASP A 27 -0.69 -11.15 33.87
C ASP A 27 0.68 -11.25 33.21
N ARG A 28 1.58 -11.95 33.89
CA ARG A 28 2.89 -12.26 33.35
C ARG A 28 2.79 -13.44 32.39
N LEU A 29 3.25 -13.26 31.16
CA LEU A 29 3.35 -14.35 30.19
C LEU A 29 4.49 -15.31 30.59
N PRO A 30 4.38 -16.60 30.24
CA PRO A 30 5.48 -17.53 30.39
C PRO A 30 6.74 -17.06 29.65
N GLY A 31 7.91 -17.37 30.17
CA GLY A 31 9.18 -17.01 29.57
C GLY A 31 9.44 -17.71 28.24
N GLU A 32 10.41 -17.21 27.44
CA GLU A 32 10.72 -17.81 26.12
C GLU A 32 10.96 -19.32 26.20
N TYR A 33 11.65 -19.79 27.24
CA TYR A 33 11.93 -21.22 27.42
C TYR A 33 10.69 -22.04 27.81
N GLU A 34 9.81 -21.49 28.62
CA GLU A 34 8.54 -22.12 29.01
C GLU A 34 7.61 -22.22 27.81
N LEU A 35 7.53 -21.18 26.99
CA LEU A 35 6.75 -21.18 25.75
C LEU A 35 7.31 -22.17 24.71
N MET A 36 8.65 -22.27 24.60
CA MET A 36 9.29 -23.29 23.75
C MET A 36 8.87 -24.70 24.15
N ALA A 37 8.90 -25.01 25.45
CA ALA A 37 8.50 -26.32 25.98
C ALA A 37 6.99 -26.56 25.79
N GLN A 38 6.16 -25.55 26.07
CA GLN A 38 4.71 -25.64 25.97
C GLN A 38 4.22 -25.90 24.53
N TYR A 39 4.82 -25.25 23.53
CA TYR A 39 4.40 -25.34 22.13
C TYR A 39 5.27 -26.28 21.30
N ASN A 40 6.31 -26.86 21.88
CA ASN A 40 7.29 -27.71 21.20
C ASN A 40 7.86 -27.04 19.91
N VAL A 41 8.29 -25.81 20.00
CA VAL A 41 8.82 -25.01 18.90
C VAL A 41 10.18 -24.41 19.21
N SER A 42 10.88 -23.99 18.15
CA SER A 42 12.21 -23.36 18.30
C SER A 42 12.15 -22.00 18.98
N ARG A 43 13.28 -21.57 19.56
CA ARG A 43 13.44 -20.23 20.16
C ARG A 43 13.17 -19.11 19.16
N THR A 44 13.59 -19.30 17.90
CA THR A 44 13.35 -18.35 16.80
C THR A 44 11.86 -18.18 16.52
N THR A 45 11.08 -19.27 16.58
CA THR A 45 9.62 -19.26 16.45
C THR A 45 8.98 -18.42 17.57
N ILE A 46 9.34 -18.70 18.82
CA ILE A 46 8.82 -17.95 19.98
C ILE A 46 9.20 -16.47 19.90
N ARG A 47 10.45 -16.16 19.59
CA ARG A 47 10.88 -14.75 19.44
C ARG A 47 10.11 -14.01 18.36
N ARG A 48 9.83 -14.68 17.25
CA ARG A 48 9.01 -14.10 16.17
C ARG A 48 7.58 -13.84 16.62
N THR A 49 6.96 -14.80 17.33
CA THR A 49 5.64 -14.65 17.97
C THR A 49 5.63 -13.50 18.97
N MET A 50 6.62 -13.46 19.87
CA MET A 50 6.70 -12.37 20.89
C MET A 50 6.91 -10.99 20.25
N LYS A 51 7.72 -10.91 19.18
CA LYS A 51 7.84 -9.65 18.41
C LYS A 51 6.53 -9.22 17.76
N LEU A 52 5.73 -10.15 17.27
CA LEU A 52 4.40 -9.84 16.73
C LEU A 52 3.47 -9.32 17.83
N LEU A 53 3.41 -10.00 18.98
CA LEU A 53 2.60 -9.57 20.11
C LEU A 53 3.03 -8.18 20.66
N GLU A 54 4.34 -7.93 20.69
CA GLU A 54 4.92 -6.65 21.12
C GLU A 54 4.67 -5.55 20.08
N GLY A 55 4.83 -5.85 18.80
CA GLY A 55 4.49 -4.95 17.69
C GLY A 55 3.00 -4.61 17.60
N CYS A 56 2.13 -5.49 18.10
CA CYS A 56 0.70 -5.26 18.26
C CYS A 56 0.34 -4.60 19.60
N ASN A 57 1.31 -4.13 20.37
CA ASN A 57 1.13 -3.53 21.69
C ASN A 57 0.30 -4.37 22.70
N LEU A 58 0.24 -5.70 22.47
CA LEU A 58 -0.45 -6.64 23.36
C LEU A 58 0.34 -6.95 24.61
N ILE A 59 1.65 -6.89 24.51
CA ILE A 59 2.56 -7.21 25.60
C ILE A 59 3.62 -6.13 25.73
N TYR A 60 4.12 -5.96 26.97
CA TYR A 60 5.25 -5.08 27.26
C TYR A 60 6.30 -5.81 28.10
N ARG A 61 7.55 -5.44 27.96
CA ARG A 61 8.67 -6.04 28.70
C ARG A 61 9.09 -5.14 29.84
N VAL A 62 9.20 -5.74 31.01
CA VAL A 62 9.79 -5.09 32.18
C VAL A 62 11.19 -5.68 32.41
N LYS A 63 12.21 -4.83 32.36
CA LYS A 63 13.61 -5.26 32.49
C LYS A 63 13.80 -6.03 33.80
N LYS A 64 14.33 -7.25 33.71
CA LYS A 64 14.56 -8.21 34.80
C LYS A 64 13.28 -8.77 35.47
N SER A 65 12.09 -8.41 35.05
CA SER A 65 10.82 -8.87 35.65
C SER A 65 10.08 -9.85 34.77
N GLY A 66 9.98 -9.59 33.44
CA GLY A 66 9.32 -10.48 32.50
C GLY A 66 8.56 -9.72 31.41
N THR A 67 7.70 -10.48 30.72
CA THR A 67 6.76 -9.96 29.72
C THR A 67 5.35 -10.03 30.27
N TYR A 68 4.59 -8.96 30.14
CA TYR A 68 3.26 -8.83 30.72
C TYR A 68 2.24 -8.49 29.64
N LEU A 69 0.99 -8.96 29.82
CA LEU A 69 -0.11 -8.54 28.99
C LEU A 69 -0.46 -7.08 29.28
N ASN A 70 -0.56 -6.25 28.23
CA ASN A 70 -1.01 -4.86 28.38
C ASN A 70 -2.42 -4.80 29.01
N GLY A 71 -2.68 -3.73 29.75
CA GLY A 71 -3.95 -3.50 30.42
C GLY A 71 -5.13 -3.56 29.45
N LYS A 72 -6.33 -3.85 29.98
CA LYS A 72 -7.56 -4.06 29.22
C LYS A 72 -7.69 -3.12 28.04
N PRO A 73 -8.11 -3.60 26.87
CA PRO A 73 -8.82 -2.74 25.96
C PRO A 73 -10.02 -2.15 26.75
N GLN A 74 -10.01 -0.84 26.97
CA GLN A 74 -11.14 -0.15 27.59
C GLN A 74 -12.27 -0.08 26.56
N HIS A 75 -13.03 -1.16 26.40
CA HIS A 75 -14.26 -1.11 25.64
C HIS A 75 -15.35 -1.87 26.40
N SER A 76 -16.02 -1.15 27.28
CA SER A 76 -17.32 -1.53 27.86
C SER A 76 -18.45 -1.10 26.89
N GLY A 77 -18.47 -1.65 25.67
CA GLY A 77 -19.48 -1.37 24.66
C GLY A 77 -19.65 -2.52 23.68
N ALA A 78 -20.71 -2.50 22.87
CA ALA A 78 -20.86 -3.40 21.73
C ALA A 78 -19.64 -3.30 20.79
N ALA A 79 -19.27 -4.41 20.15
CA ALA A 79 -18.16 -4.40 19.20
C ALA A 79 -18.46 -3.39 18.07
N LYS A 80 -17.50 -2.50 17.77
CA LYS A 80 -17.64 -1.55 16.67
C LYS A 80 -17.59 -2.30 15.33
N ILE A 81 -18.40 -1.87 14.36
CA ILE A 81 -18.41 -2.43 13.00
C ILE A 81 -17.77 -1.41 12.08
N ILE A 82 -16.57 -1.72 11.58
CA ILE A 82 -15.79 -0.85 10.71
C ILE A 82 -15.44 -1.60 9.43
N PRO A 83 -16.30 -1.54 8.39
CA PRO A 83 -16.01 -2.15 7.10
C PRO A 83 -14.76 -1.57 6.45
N LEU A 84 -13.99 -2.45 5.80
CA LEU A 84 -12.89 -2.10 4.92
C LEU A 84 -13.29 -2.42 3.47
N VAL A 85 -13.40 -1.39 2.63
CA VAL A 85 -13.67 -1.54 1.19
C VAL A 85 -12.38 -1.28 0.42
N ILE A 86 -11.93 -2.26 -0.38
CA ILE A 86 -10.67 -2.18 -1.14
C ILE A 86 -10.86 -2.65 -2.59
N PRO A 87 -10.04 -2.18 -3.54
CA PRO A 87 -10.12 -2.64 -4.94
C PRO A 87 -9.75 -4.12 -5.10
N GLY A 88 -8.98 -4.70 -4.17
CA GLY A 88 -8.44 -6.04 -4.25
C GLY A 88 -6.99 -6.06 -4.70
N GLY A 89 -6.34 -7.22 -4.55
CA GLY A 89 -4.95 -7.40 -4.97
C GLY A 89 -3.89 -7.07 -3.92
N GLU A 90 -4.27 -6.45 -2.79
CA GLU A 90 -3.36 -6.15 -1.68
C GLU A 90 -3.84 -6.81 -0.38
N PRO A 91 -3.56 -8.10 -0.17
CA PRO A 91 -3.99 -8.85 1.01
C PRO A 91 -3.42 -8.27 2.32
N ALA A 92 -2.35 -7.49 2.23
CA ALA A 92 -1.73 -6.84 3.38
C ALA A 92 -2.69 -5.86 4.08
N TYR A 93 -3.54 -5.15 3.37
CA TYR A 93 -4.54 -4.26 3.98
C TYR A 93 -5.57 -5.03 4.81
N ALA A 94 -6.13 -6.11 4.24
CA ALA A 94 -7.11 -6.94 4.94
C ALA A 94 -6.50 -7.61 6.18
N SER A 95 -5.29 -8.14 6.05
CA SER A 95 -4.53 -8.76 7.14
C SER A 95 -4.24 -7.76 8.26
N ALA A 96 -3.86 -6.52 7.92
CA ALA A 96 -3.61 -5.45 8.86
C ALA A 96 -4.87 -5.03 9.62
N ALA A 97 -5.97 -4.83 8.89
CA ALA A 97 -7.26 -4.49 9.46
C ALA A 97 -7.77 -5.54 10.44
N GLN A 98 -7.61 -6.84 10.11
CA GLN A 98 -7.94 -7.94 10.99
C GLN A 98 -7.06 -7.93 12.26
N ALA A 99 -5.76 -7.65 12.14
CA ALA A 99 -4.88 -7.55 13.30
C ALA A 99 -5.33 -6.46 14.28
N VAL A 100 -5.70 -5.29 13.79
CA VAL A 100 -6.23 -4.20 14.61
C VAL A 100 -7.58 -4.58 15.23
N SER A 101 -8.45 -5.26 14.48
CA SER A 101 -9.76 -5.69 14.96
C SER A 101 -9.68 -6.61 16.19
N LEU A 102 -8.71 -7.52 16.17
CA LEU A 102 -8.50 -8.46 17.28
C LEU A 102 -8.14 -7.77 18.61
N LEU A 103 -7.55 -6.58 18.53
CA LEU A 103 -7.05 -5.83 19.69
C LEU A 103 -8.08 -4.86 20.27
N ASN A 104 -9.04 -4.40 19.45
CA ASN A 104 -9.84 -3.24 19.73
C ASN A 104 -11.35 -3.53 19.83
N ASN A 105 -11.74 -4.77 20.05
CA ASN A 105 -13.15 -5.18 20.11
C ASN A 105 -13.98 -4.59 18.95
N CYS A 106 -13.44 -4.71 17.71
CA CYS A 106 -14.16 -4.30 16.52
C CYS A 106 -14.27 -5.45 15.52
N PHE A 107 -15.32 -5.43 14.72
CA PHE A 107 -15.56 -6.34 13.61
C PHE A 107 -15.24 -5.61 12.30
N VAL A 108 -14.36 -6.20 11.49
CA VAL A 108 -13.92 -5.60 10.23
C VAL A 108 -14.31 -6.51 9.05
N PRO A 109 -15.53 -6.33 8.51
CA PRO A 109 -15.89 -6.99 7.26
C PRO A 109 -15.10 -6.38 6.10
N VAL A 110 -14.49 -7.22 5.28
CA VAL A 110 -13.70 -6.78 4.11
C VAL A 110 -14.51 -7.00 2.84
N TYR A 111 -14.67 -5.94 2.07
CA TYR A 111 -15.36 -5.91 0.78
C TYR A 111 -14.36 -5.62 -0.33
N THR A 112 -14.38 -6.42 -1.38
CA THR A 112 -13.46 -6.30 -2.52
C THR A 112 -14.22 -5.86 -3.74
N SER A 113 -13.91 -4.68 -4.27
CA SER A 113 -14.57 -4.12 -5.47
C SER A 113 -13.98 -4.63 -6.79
N GLN A 114 -12.90 -5.41 -6.74
CA GLN A 114 -12.19 -5.91 -7.94
C GLN A 114 -11.80 -4.78 -8.91
N ASN A 115 -11.56 -3.59 -8.38
CA ASN A 115 -11.31 -2.37 -9.15
C ASN A 115 -12.47 -1.96 -10.09
N LEU A 116 -13.70 -2.39 -9.77
CA LEU A 116 -14.92 -2.06 -10.52
C LEU A 116 -15.77 -1.04 -9.75
N PRO A 117 -15.95 0.20 -10.23
CA PRO A 117 -16.77 1.22 -9.57
C PRO A 117 -18.21 0.78 -9.34
N THR A 118 -18.76 -0.07 -10.22
CA THR A 118 -20.11 -0.62 -10.10
C THR A 118 -20.23 -1.62 -8.95
N LEU A 119 -19.20 -2.41 -8.69
CA LEU A 119 -19.19 -3.36 -7.56
C LEU A 119 -18.93 -2.62 -6.24
N GLU A 120 -18.00 -1.64 -6.24
CA GLU A 120 -17.81 -0.74 -5.10
C GLU A 120 -19.13 -0.05 -4.72
N ARG A 121 -19.88 0.47 -5.73
CA ARG A 121 -21.20 1.08 -5.51
C ARG A 121 -22.15 0.15 -4.78
N LYS A 122 -22.29 -1.11 -5.22
CA LYS A 122 -23.15 -2.11 -4.58
C LYS A 122 -22.76 -2.35 -3.12
N HIS A 123 -21.47 -2.42 -2.82
CA HIS A 123 -21.01 -2.56 -1.44
C HIS A 123 -21.35 -1.34 -0.59
N LEU A 124 -21.12 -0.13 -1.11
CA LEU A 124 -21.43 1.11 -0.40
C LEU A 124 -22.94 1.28 -0.18
N GLU A 125 -23.79 0.95 -1.16
CA GLU A 125 -25.26 0.95 -1.03
C GLU A 125 -25.73 -0.01 0.07
N SER A 126 -25.16 -1.22 0.12
CA SER A 126 -25.44 -2.20 1.18
C SER A 126 -25.02 -1.67 2.56
N LEU A 127 -23.82 -1.09 2.64
CA LEU A 127 -23.28 -0.57 3.89
C LEU A 127 -24.04 0.65 4.41
N LEU A 128 -24.53 1.51 3.53
CA LEU A 128 -25.41 2.62 3.93
C LEU A 128 -26.71 2.14 4.60
N ASN A 129 -27.18 0.94 4.26
CA ASN A 129 -28.38 0.34 4.87
C ASN A 129 -28.06 -0.55 6.09
N THR A 130 -26.80 -0.56 6.51
CA THR A 130 -26.31 -1.33 7.68
C THR A 130 -25.88 -0.36 8.76
N ASN A 131 -26.06 -0.75 10.02
CA ASN A 131 -25.54 0.04 11.14
C ASN A 131 -24.02 -0.23 11.27
N ILE A 132 -23.21 0.75 10.86
CA ILE A 132 -21.74 0.72 10.97
C ILE A 132 -21.25 1.93 11.75
N ASP A 133 -20.11 1.80 12.41
CA ASP A 133 -19.54 2.88 13.25
C ASP A 133 -18.59 3.78 12.49
N ALA A 134 -17.90 3.27 11.50
CA ALA A 134 -17.06 4.03 10.56
C ALA A 134 -16.87 3.22 9.25
N LEU A 135 -16.37 3.87 8.21
CA LEU A 135 -15.99 3.24 6.94
C LEU A 135 -14.51 3.53 6.65
N VAL A 136 -13.73 2.48 6.37
CA VAL A 136 -12.40 2.62 5.76
C VAL A 136 -12.52 2.22 4.30
N ILE A 137 -12.10 3.09 3.38
CA ILE A 137 -12.21 2.84 1.95
C ILE A 137 -10.93 3.22 1.19
N TYR A 138 -10.42 2.27 0.39
CA TYR A 138 -9.50 2.51 -0.69
C TYR A 138 -10.32 2.59 -1.98
N PRO A 139 -10.64 3.80 -2.46
CA PRO A 139 -11.57 3.96 -3.57
C PRO A 139 -10.97 3.48 -4.89
N CYS A 140 -11.75 2.79 -5.69
CA CYS A 140 -11.32 2.35 -7.02
C CYS A 140 -11.38 3.48 -8.07
N SER A 141 -11.97 4.64 -7.74
CA SER A 141 -12.00 5.84 -8.57
C SER A 141 -12.16 7.08 -7.69
N SER A 142 -11.47 8.16 -8.02
CA SER A 142 -11.57 9.44 -7.28
C SER A 142 -12.80 10.27 -7.64
N GLN A 143 -13.61 9.83 -8.60
CA GLN A 143 -14.76 10.60 -9.12
C GLN A 143 -16.08 9.83 -9.13
N ARG A 144 -16.05 8.52 -8.88
CA ARG A 144 -17.26 7.67 -8.85
C ARG A 144 -17.76 7.48 -7.43
N ASN A 145 -19.04 7.23 -7.27
CA ASN A 145 -19.68 6.91 -5.97
C ASN A 145 -19.61 8.04 -4.92
N MET A 146 -19.37 9.30 -5.33
CA MET A 146 -19.30 10.46 -4.42
C MET A 146 -20.63 10.68 -3.70
N ASP A 147 -21.74 10.40 -4.36
CA ASP A 147 -23.09 10.47 -3.81
C ASP A 147 -23.27 9.55 -2.59
N LEU A 148 -22.75 8.32 -2.65
CA LEU A 148 -22.81 7.36 -1.56
C LEU A 148 -21.88 7.76 -0.42
N LEU A 149 -20.65 8.21 -0.73
CA LEU A 149 -19.71 8.69 0.30
C LEU A 149 -20.28 9.89 1.06
N SER A 150 -20.89 10.84 0.35
CA SER A 150 -21.60 11.95 1.02
C SER A 150 -22.77 11.47 1.87
N GLY A 151 -23.41 10.36 1.49
CA GLY A 151 -24.46 9.70 2.27
C GLY A 151 -23.99 9.21 3.64
N PHE A 152 -22.78 8.65 3.76
CA PHE A 152 -22.19 8.28 5.05
C PHE A 152 -21.93 9.53 5.91
N LEU A 153 -21.31 10.57 5.34
CA LEU A 153 -21.01 11.81 6.07
C LEU A 153 -22.27 12.53 6.55
N ASN A 154 -23.33 12.57 5.73
CA ASN A 154 -24.63 13.16 6.12
C ASN A 154 -25.29 12.40 7.28
N ARG A 155 -24.97 11.12 7.46
CA ARG A 155 -25.39 10.30 8.59
C ARG A 155 -24.41 10.36 9.77
N GLN A 156 -23.40 11.23 9.69
CA GLN A 156 -22.34 11.37 10.70
C GLN A 156 -21.53 10.07 10.91
N ILE A 157 -21.48 9.22 9.89
CA ILE A 157 -20.61 8.04 9.89
C ILE A 157 -19.22 8.47 9.42
N PRO A 158 -18.19 8.35 10.24
CA PRO A 158 -16.82 8.69 9.85
C PRO A 158 -16.34 7.87 8.65
N VAL A 159 -15.65 8.54 7.72
CA VAL A 159 -15.02 7.91 6.56
C VAL A 159 -13.53 8.18 6.61
N VAL A 160 -12.72 7.14 6.49
CA VAL A 160 -11.26 7.22 6.37
C VAL A 160 -10.86 6.72 5.00
N PHE A 161 -10.16 7.56 4.26
CA PHE A 161 -9.56 7.18 2.98
C PHE A 161 -8.25 6.45 3.20
N LEU A 162 -8.03 5.41 2.41
CA LEU A 162 -6.83 4.60 2.40
C LEU A 162 -6.16 4.71 1.02
N ASP A 163 -4.85 4.93 0.99
CA ASP A 163 -3.99 5.08 -0.18
C ASP A 163 -4.29 6.34 -1.03
N ARG A 164 -5.52 6.57 -1.39
CA ARG A 164 -5.98 7.72 -2.18
C ARG A 164 -7.33 8.22 -1.68
N GLY A 165 -7.59 9.50 -1.88
CA GLY A 165 -8.82 10.16 -1.46
C GLY A 165 -9.58 10.78 -2.62
N TYR A 166 -10.68 11.45 -2.30
CA TYR A 166 -11.47 12.25 -3.22
C TYR A 166 -11.20 13.74 -3.01
N LEU A 167 -11.01 14.47 -4.09
CA LEU A 167 -10.95 15.93 -4.04
C LEU A 167 -12.29 16.49 -3.54
N GLY A 168 -12.22 17.43 -2.60
CA GLY A 168 -13.42 18.07 -2.02
C GLY A 168 -14.05 17.35 -0.83
N PHE A 169 -13.56 16.18 -0.43
CA PHE A 169 -13.98 15.51 0.79
C PHE A 169 -12.98 15.80 1.91
N ASN A 170 -13.47 16.34 3.02
CA ASN A 170 -12.66 16.60 4.22
C ASN A 170 -12.65 15.39 5.15
N CYS A 171 -12.18 14.24 4.63
CA CYS A 171 -12.03 13.01 5.39
C CYS A 171 -10.54 12.72 5.62
N PRO A 172 -10.15 12.13 6.75
CA PRO A 172 -8.78 11.68 6.96
C PRO A 172 -8.32 10.72 5.87
N LEU A 173 -7.09 10.91 5.43
CA LEU A 173 -6.41 10.08 4.42
C LEU A 173 -5.17 9.44 5.04
N VAL A 174 -5.06 8.12 4.92
CA VAL A 174 -3.83 7.38 5.23
C VAL A 174 -3.22 6.95 3.91
N THR A 175 -2.04 7.45 3.61
CA THR A 175 -1.36 7.22 2.33
C THR A 175 0.15 7.07 2.52
N SER A 176 0.83 6.54 1.52
CA SER A 176 2.29 6.55 1.48
C SER A 176 2.82 7.96 1.26
N ASP A 177 4.04 8.24 1.72
CA ASP A 177 4.75 9.46 1.31
C ASP A 177 5.21 9.33 -0.15
N ASN A 178 4.21 9.46 -1.05
CA ASN A 178 4.35 9.29 -2.48
C ASN A 178 5.34 10.28 -3.09
N LYS A 179 5.24 11.53 -2.65
CA LYS A 179 6.09 12.62 -3.15
C LYS A 179 7.55 12.39 -2.77
N TRP A 180 7.81 12.04 -1.50
CA TRP A 180 9.14 11.74 -1.02
C TRP A 180 9.73 10.51 -1.72
N GLY A 181 8.95 9.43 -1.84
CA GLY A 181 9.38 8.20 -2.50
C GLY A 181 9.81 8.44 -3.95
N MET A 182 8.98 9.13 -4.73
CA MET A 182 9.33 9.48 -6.12
C MET A 182 10.52 10.44 -6.18
N SER A 183 10.59 11.44 -5.29
CA SER A 183 11.74 12.33 -5.24
C SER A 183 13.04 11.56 -5.02
N LYS A 184 13.05 10.59 -4.12
CA LYS A 184 14.26 9.80 -3.81
C LYS A 184 14.71 8.90 -4.95
N ILE A 185 13.78 8.28 -5.69
CA ILE A 185 14.17 7.45 -6.82
C ILE A 185 14.69 8.29 -8.00
N VAL A 186 14.12 9.49 -8.21
CA VAL A 186 14.63 10.45 -9.20
C VAL A 186 16.01 10.98 -8.79
N GLU A 187 16.22 11.35 -7.51
CA GLU A 187 17.54 11.73 -6.98
C GLU A 187 18.57 10.61 -7.25
N ARG A 188 18.18 9.35 -7.05
CA ARG A 188 19.06 8.21 -7.31
C ARG A 188 19.45 8.08 -8.78
N LEU A 189 18.53 8.29 -9.73
CA LEU A 189 18.84 8.32 -11.16
C LEU A 189 19.80 9.47 -11.49
N ILE A 190 19.61 10.65 -10.89
CA ILE A 190 20.48 11.81 -11.08
C ILE A 190 21.90 11.53 -10.55
N GLU A 191 22.04 10.86 -9.39
CA GLU A 191 23.34 10.42 -8.84
C GLU A 191 24.06 9.44 -9.76
N LEU A 192 23.31 8.63 -10.52
CA LEU A 192 23.83 7.71 -11.53
C LEU A 192 24.16 8.37 -12.87
N GLY A 193 24.09 9.70 -12.97
CA GLY A 193 24.44 10.46 -14.15
C GLY A 193 23.29 10.80 -15.09
N HIS A 194 22.08 10.27 -14.86
CA HIS A 194 20.93 10.57 -15.72
C HIS A 194 20.52 12.03 -15.65
N ARG A 195 20.28 12.64 -16.83
CA ARG A 195 19.77 14.01 -16.97
C ARG A 195 18.57 14.08 -17.91
N LYS A 196 18.38 13.07 -18.75
CA LYS A 196 17.22 12.87 -19.62
C LYS A 196 16.35 11.79 -18.99
N ILE A 197 15.49 12.21 -18.07
CA ILE A 197 14.63 11.31 -17.26
C ILE A 197 13.18 11.56 -17.68
N ALA A 198 12.48 10.52 -18.12
CA ALA A 198 11.07 10.58 -18.45
C ALA A 198 10.19 10.14 -17.27
N TYR A 199 8.92 10.53 -17.31
CA TYR A 199 7.88 10.05 -16.41
C TYR A 199 6.80 9.32 -17.21
N PHE A 200 6.41 8.17 -16.72
CA PHE A 200 5.37 7.35 -17.32
C PHE A 200 4.20 7.22 -16.36
N ALA A 201 3.07 7.83 -16.70
CA ALA A 201 1.85 7.88 -15.90
C ALA A 201 0.71 7.09 -16.55
N ILE A 202 -0.21 6.66 -15.70
CA ILE A 202 -1.47 6.04 -16.10
C ILE A 202 -2.53 7.13 -15.97
N ASP A 203 -3.02 7.69 -17.07
CA ASP A 203 -4.00 8.78 -17.15
C ASP A 203 -3.65 10.12 -16.46
N GLU A 204 -4.34 11.17 -16.91
CA GLU A 204 -4.23 12.50 -16.32
C GLU A 204 -4.83 12.53 -14.91
N PHE A 205 -3.98 12.43 -13.87
CA PHE A 205 -4.27 12.75 -12.45
C PHE A 205 -5.63 12.30 -11.92
N MET A 206 -5.97 11.03 -12.10
CA MET A 206 -7.20 10.49 -11.53
C MET A 206 -7.11 10.21 -10.01
N TYR A 207 -5.90 10.21 -9.45
CA TYR A 207 -5.67 9.85 -8.06
C TYR A 207 -4.65 10.75 -7.37
N THR A 208 -4.94 11.10 -6.13
CA THR A 208 -4.06 11.95 -5.30
C THR A 208 -2.66 11.37 -5.13
N SER A 209 -2.53 10.05 -5.02
CA SER A 209 -1.24 9.37 -4.91
C SER A 209 -0.36 9.52 -6.16
N GLU A 210 -0.96 9.47 -7.35
CA GLU A 210 -0.25 9.67 -8.62
C GLU A 210 0.17 11.12 -8.83
N GLU A 211 -0.70 12.07 -8.47
CA GLU A 211 -0.39 13.51 -8.47
C GLU A 211 0.81 13.83 -7.57
N GLU A 212 0.87 13.24 -6.38
CA GLU A 212 1.99 13.39 -5.46
C GLU A 212 3.29 12.79 -6.03
N ARG A 213 3.23 11.60 -6.67
CA ARG A 213 4.38 10.98 -7.34
C ARG A 213 4.90 11.88 -8.46
N PHE A 214 4.01 12.36 -9.33
CA PHE A 214 4.38 13.29 -10.40
C PHE A 214 4.96 14.60 -9.86
N SER A 215 4.37 15.17 -8.80
CA SER A 215 4.91 16.34 -8.11
C SER A 215 6.32 16.10 -7.57
N GLY A 216 6.58 14.90 -7.01
CA GLY A 216 7.91 14.48 -6.55
C GLY A 216 8.94 14.46 -7.68
N TYR A 217 8.57 13.87 -8.82
CA TYR A 217 9.41 13.87 -10.04
C TYR A 217 9.73 15.30 -10.50
N CYS A 218 8.71 16.12 -10.73
CA CYS A 218 8.90 17.50 -11.22
C CYS A 218 9.77 18.32 -10.28
N GLN A 219 9.47 18.33 -8.98
CA GLN A 219 10.21 19.16 -8.02
C GLN A 219 11.66 18.70 -7.87
N THR A 220 11.94 17.42 -8.02
CA THR A 220 13.32 16.91 -7.96
C THR A 220 14.12 17.35 -9.18
N LEU A 221 13.58 17.27 -10.39
CA LEU A 221 14.26 17.77 -11.59
C LEU A 221 14.56 19.27 -11.48
N ILE A 222 13.56 20.08 -11.04
CA ILE A 222 13.72 21.52 -10.84
C ILE A 222 14.83 21.81 -9.82
N LYS A 223 14.82 21.12 -8.66
CA LYS A 223 15.84 21.26 -7.61
C LYS A 223 17.27 20.99 -8.12
N HIS A 224 17.41 20.09 -9.06
CA HIS A 224 18.70 19.71 -9.66
C HIS A 224 19.01 20.45 -10.97
N ASN A 225 18.25 21.52 -11.30
CA ASN A 225 18.40 22.33 -12.52
C ASN A 225 18.29 21.49 -13.81
N ILE A 226 17.48 20.46 -13.82
CA ILE A 226 17.17 19.64 -15.00
C ILE A 226 15.86 20.15 -15.59
N PRO A 227 15.83 20.59 -16.86
CA PRO A 227 14.61 21.09 -17.48
C PRO A 227 13.51 20.03 -17.56
N LEU A 228 12.29 20.42 -17.16
CA LEU A 228 11.09 19.63 -17.47
C LEU A 228 10.81 19.73 -18.96
N ARG A 229 10.61 18.61 -19.62
CA ARG A 229 10.28 18.52 -21.05
C ARG A 229 8.94 17.79 -21.22
N ASN A 230 8.00 18.44 -21.89
CA ASN A 230 6.67 17.83 -22.09
C ASN A 230 6.76 16.52 -22.90
N GLU A 231 7.71 16.44 -23.83
CA GLU A 231 7.96 15.23 -24.59
C GLU A 231 8.49 14.02 -23.80
N TYR A 232 8.90 14.25 -22.54
CA TYR A 232 9.34 13.19 -21.61
C TYR A 232 8.22 12.75 -20.65
N ILE A 233 7.00 13.25 -20.82
CA ILE A 233 5.86 12.87 -19.99
C ILE A 233 4.91 12.06 -20.87
N PHE A 234 4.84 10.78 -20.57
CA PHE A 234 4.01 9.82 -21.32
C PHE A 234 2.75 9.51 -20.51
N TRP A 235 1.61 9.62 -21.15
CA TRP A 235 0.30 9.29 -20.58
C TRP A 235 -0.28 8.09 -21.30
N THR A 236 -0.75 7.10 -20.54
CA THR A 236 -1.53 6.00 -21.10
C THR A 236 -3.01 6.30 -20.91
N ASN A 237 -3.65 6.85 -21.90
CA ASN A 237 -5.09 7.11 -21.83
C ASN A 237 -5.89 5.81 -21.64
N ASN A 238 -6.71 5.74 -20.58
CA ASN A 238 -7.73 4.71 -20.32
C ASN A 238 -7.28 3.30 -19.87
N MET A 239 -6.22 3.14 -19.09
CA MET A 239 -5.74 1.81 -18.70
C MET A 239 -5.78 1.49 -17.19
N HIS A 240 -6.80 1.98 -16.49
CA HIS A 240 -6.96 1.78 -15.03
C HIS A 240 -7.37 0.38 -14.58
N GLN A 241 -7.63 -0.55 -15.50
CA GLN A 241 -8.07 -1.88 -15.12
C GLN A 241 -6.88 -2.84 -15.07
N LYS A 242 -6.62 -3.45 -13.91
CA LYS A 242 -5.83 -4.69 -13.86
C LYS A 242 -6.42 -5.60 -14.92
N ALA A 243 -5.61 -6.01 -15.89
CA ALA A 243 -6.05 -6.86 -16.98
C ALA A 243 -6.65 -8.15 -16.42
N SER A 244 -7.97 -8.22 -16.41
CA SER A 244 -8.72 -9.41 -15.97
C SER A 244 -9.08 -10.32 -17.14
N SER A 245 -8.82 -9.88 -18.37
CA SER A 245 -9.04 -10.65 -19.59
C SER A 245 -7.87 -10.52 -20.56
N THR A 246 -7.72 -11.49 -21.47
CA THR A 246 -6.68 -11.49 -22.51
C THR A 246 -6.79 -10.25 -23.40
N GLU A 247 -8.02 -9.80 -23.71
CA GLU A 247 -8.24 -8.60 -24.56
C GLU A 247 -7.76 -7.30 -23.88
N GLN A 248 -7.91 -7.20 -22.56
CA GLN A 248 -7.40 -6.05 -21.80
C GLN A 248 -5.87 -6.06 -21.72
N LEU A 249 -5.25 -7.22 -21.57
CA LEU A 249 -3.80 -7.37 -21.60
C LEU A 249 -3.24 -6.96 -22.97
N ASP A 250 -3.89 -7.34 -24.06
CA ASP A 250 -3.50 -6.98 -25.43
C ASP A 250 -3.67 -5.46 -25.68
N ALA A 251 -4.72 -4.83 -25.17
CA ALA A 251 -4.89 -3.38 -25.26
C ALA A 251 -3.81 -2.64 -24.47
N PHE A 252 -3.47 -3.14 -23.30
CA PHE A 252 -2.38 -2.67 -22.46
C PHE A 252 -1.05 -2.73 -23.21
N THR A 253 -0.71 -3.88 -23.73
CA THR A 253 0.53 -4.10 -24.51
C THR A 253 0.60 -3.18 -25.74
N ARG A 254 -0.52 -2.99 -26.46
CA ARG A 254 -0.56 -2.08 -27.65
C ARG A 254 -0.24 -0.62 -27.29
N ALA A 255 -0.74 -0.10 -26.18
CA ALA A 255 -0.46 1.28 -25.77
C ALA A 255 1.02 1.48 -25.41
N TYR A 256 1.63 0.52 -24.71
CA TYR A 256 3.06 0.58 -24.39
C TYR A 256 3.93 0.50 -25.66
N ARG A 257 3.57 -0.33 -26.63
CA ARG A 257 4.25 -0.37 -27.92
C ARG A 257 4.17 0.95 -28.69
N GLN A 258 3.05 1.70 -28.58
CA GLN A 258 2.96 3.03 -29.16
C GLN A 258 3.90 4.00 -28.44
N THR A 259 3.91 4.00 -27.13
CA THR A 259 4.85 4.82 -26.33
C THR A 259 6.31 4.53 -26.70
N VAL A 260 6.67 3.27 -26.90
CA VAL A 260 8.04 2.90 -27.32
C VAL A 260 8.36 3.42 -28.73
N ARG A 261 7.40 3.39 -29.67
CA ARG A 261 7.59 4.00 -30.99
C ARG A 261 7.84 5.51 -30.89
N ASP A 262 6.99 6.21 -30.12
CA ASP A 262 7.14 7.66 -29.90
C ASP A 262 8.52 7.98 -29.29
N PHE A 263 8.97 7.14 -28.35
CA PHE A 263 10.29 7.24 -27.74
C PHE A 263 11.43 7.07 -28.75
N LEU A 264 11.33 6.09 -29.67
CA LEU A 264 12.34 5.82 -30.70
C LEU A 264 12.44 6.93 -31.76
N GLU A 265 11.37 7.67 -31.98
CA GLU A 265 11.32 8.79 -32.94
C GLU A 265 11.90 10.09 -32.37
N MET A 266 12.20 10.13 -31.04
CA MET A 266 12.77 11.31 -30.41
C MET A 266 14.19 11.62 -30.89
N LYS A 267 14.48 12.87 -31.13
CA LYS A 267 15.87 13.34 -31.43
C LYS A 267 16.80 13.15 -30.24
N GLU A 268 16.27 13.32 -29.04
CA GLU A 268 16.98 13.18 -27.78
C GLU A 268 16.18 12.25 -26.85
N PRO A 269 16.28 10.92 -27.01
CA PRO A 269 15.52 10.00 -26.17
C PRO A 269 15.98 10.08 -24.70
N PRO A 270 15.08 9.88 -23.72
CA PRO A 270 15.46 9.77 -22.32
C PRO A 270 16.34 8.55 -22.09
N THR A 271 17.19 8.63 -21.08
CA THR A 271 18.08 7.54 -20.65
C THR A 271 17.54 6.78 -19.44
N ALA A 272 16.49 7.32 -18.82
CA ALA A 272 15.77 6.68 -17.73
C ALA A 272 14.29 7.02 -17.77
N VAL A 273 13.46 6.13 -17.24
CA VAL A 273 12.01 6.32 -17.09
C VAL A 273 11.59 6.01 -15.66
N CYS A 274 10.92 6.95 -15.00
CA CYS A 274 10.22 6.72 -13.75
C CYS A 274 8.77 6.36 -14.05
N CYS A 275 8.36 5.13 -13.75
CA CYS A 275 6.98 4.71 -13.89
C CYS A 275 6.19 4.97 -12.60
N CYS A 276 4.91 5.28 -12.74
CA CYS A 276 4.03 5.54 -11.59
C CYS A 276 3.82 4.30 -10.70
N ASN A 277 3.99 3.07 -11.23
CA ASN A 277 3.94 1.82 -10.49
C ASN A 277 4.74 0.71 -11.17
N ASP A 278 4.89 -0.46 -10.50
CA ASP A 278 5.67 -1.59 -11.00
C ASP A 278 5.01 -2.31 -12.19
N TYR A 279 3.67 -2.33 -12.26
CA TYR A 279 2.96 -2.92 -13.41
C TYR A 279 3.27 -2.15 -14.69
N SER A 280 3.25 -0.82 -14.63
CA SER A 280 3.66 0.04 -15.74
C SER A 280 5.12 -0.15 -16.10
N ALA A 281 6.00 -0.23 -15.09
CA ALA A 281 7.42 -0.47 -15.32
C ALA A 281 7.67 -1.83 -16.01
N ARG A 282 7.02 -2.91 -15.57
CA ARG A 282 7.14 -4.23 -16.18
C ARG A 282 6.66 -4.24 -17.63
N ALA A 283 5.49 -3.67 -17.88
CA ALA A 283 4.93 -3.60 -19.24
C ALA A 283 5.81 -2.77 -20.17
N LEU A 284 6.39 -1.67 -19.68
CA LEU A 284 7.30 -0.84 -20.46
C LEU A 284 8.61 -1.56 -20.76
N ILE A 285 9.21 -2.26 -19.79
CA ILE A 285 10.41 -3.09 -19.99
C ILE A 285 10.15 -4.17 -21.05
N THR A 286 8.99 -4.82 -20.99
CA THR A 286 8.61 -5.83 -22.00
C THR A 286 8.50 -5.21 -23.39
N ALA A 287 7.82 -4.06 -23.52
CA ALA A 287 7.67 -3.36 -24.80
C ALA A 287 9.00 -2.83 -25.36
N PHE A 288 9.92 -2.37 -24.49
CA PHE A 288 11.29 -2.02 -24.88
C PHE A 288 12.04 -3.25 -25.42
N GLY A 289 11.97 -4.39 -24.72
CA GLY A 289 12.61 -5.64 -25.17
C GLY A 289 12.11 -6.12 -26.53
N GLU A 290 10.80 -6.02 -26.81
CA GLU A 290 10.21 -6.31 -28.11
C GLU A 290 10.75 -5.39 -29.23
N ALA A 291 11.12 -4.15 -28.89
CA ALA A 291 11.73 -3.18 -29.81
C ALA A 291 13.26 -3.27 -29.88
N GLY A 292 13.88 -4.23 -29.16
CA GLY A 292 15.33 -4.42 -29.13
C GLY A 292 16.08 -3.48 -28.18
N ILE A 293 15.39 -2.74 -27.32
CA ILE A 293 15.95 -1.86 -26.29
C ILE A 293 16.12 -2.65 -25.00
N ARG A 294 17.31 -2.69 -24.45
CA ARG A 294 17.65 -3.48 -23.26
C ARG A 294 17.54 -2.62 -22.01
N CYS A 295 16.92 -3.17 -20.99
CA CYS A 295 16.90 -2.61 -19.64
C CYS A 295 17.78 -3.49 -18.72
N PRO A 296 18.79 -2.92 -18.03
CA PRO A 296 19.13 -1.50 -17.92
C PRO A 296 20.16 -0.99 -18.95
N GLU A 297 20.67 -1.83 -19.89
CA GLU A 297 21.84 -1.52 -20.74
C GLU A 297 21.63 -0.31 -21.65
N ASP A 298 20.45 -0.13 -22.20
CA ASP A 298 20.13 0.98 -23.10
C ASP A 298 19.25 2.04 -22.40
N ILE A 299 18.43 1.62 -21.40
CA ILE A 299 17.56 2.50 -20.63
C ILE A 299 17.32 1.99 -19.21
N SER A 300 17.42 2.86 -18.23
CA SER A 300 17.03 2.55 -16.84
C SER A 300 15.51 2.72 -16.66
N VAL A 301 14.85 1.78 -15.97
CA VAL A 301 13.42 1.85 -15.67
C VAL A 301 13.20 1.65 -14.18
N THR A 302 12.39 2.51 -13.56
CA THR A 302 12.05 2.39 -12.14
C THR A 302 10.55 2.31 -11.94
N GLY A 303 10.13 1.60 -10.89
CA GLY A 303 8.74 1.42 -10.51
C GLY A 303 8.39 2.10 -9.19
N PHE A 304 7.19 1.76 -8.71
CA PHE A 304 6.64 2.13 -7.40
C PHE A 304 5.72 1.01 -6.95
N ASP A 305 5.63 0.72 -5.64
CA ASP A 305 4.78 -0.20 -4.88
C ASP A 305 5.54 -1.37 -4.24
N ASP A 306 6.60 -1.89 -4.86
CA ASP A 306 7.29 -3.16 -4.53
C ASP A 306 6.33 -4.35 -4.59
N SER A 307 5.54 -4.40 -5.65
CA SER A 307 4.58 -5.47 -5.91
C SER A 307 5.26 -6.74 -6.44
N ASP A 308 4.53 -7.86 -6.47
CA ASP A 308 5.06 -9.15 -6.92
C ASP A 308 5.66 -9.09 -8.34
N VAL A 309 5.14 -8.21 -9.22
CA VAL A 309 5.67 -8.06 -10.59
C VAL A 309 7.06 -7.43 -10.64
N ALA A 310 7.48 -6.73 -9.56
CA ALA A 310 8.83 -6.16 -9.51
C ALA A 310 9.92 -7.24 -9.51
N THR A 311 9.60 -8.44 -9.02
CA THR A 311 10.53 -9.58 -8.92
C THR A 311 10.16 -10.76 -9.80
N SER A 312 9.09 -10.67 -10.60
CA SER A 312 8.56 -11.79 -11.39
C SER A 312 9.49 -12.25 -12.52
N GLU A 313 10.26 -11.33 -13.09
CA GLU A 313 11.11 -11.57 -14.26
C GLU A 313 12.37 -10.69 -14.21
N TYR A 314 13.39 -11.06 -15.00
CA TYR A 314 14.59 -10.25 -15.20
C TYR A 314 14.39 -9.21 -16.32
N PRO A 315 14.89 -7.97 -16.19
CA PRO A 315 15.51 -7.43 -14.97
C PRO A 315 14.48 -7.24 -13.85
N GLN A 316 14.87 -7.50 -12.60
CA GLN A 316 14.05 -7.16 -11.45
C GLN A 316 13.99 -5.63 -11.29
N ILE A 317 12.80 -5.11 -10.97
CA ILE A 317 12.55 -3.67 -11.01
C ILE A 317 13.05 -2.99 -9.73
N THR A 318 13.93 -1.99 -9.89
CA THR A 318 14.23 -1.01 -8.85
C THR A 318 12.99 -0.17 -8.61
N THR A 319 12.51 -0.12 -7.37
CA THR A 319 11.19 0.45 -7.04
C THR A 319 11.17 1.15 -5.69
N VAL A 320 10.10 1.89 -5.45
CA VAL A 320 9.79 2.46 -4.13
C VAL A 320 8.78 1.56 -3.44
N ALA A 321 9.20 0.90 -2.36
CA ALA A 321 8.34 0.03 -1.57
C ALA A 321 7.37 0.83 -0.72
N GLN A 322 6.08 0.47 -0.78
CA GLN A 322 5.03 0.93 0.11
C GLN A 322 4.82 -0.05 1.27
N SER A 323 4.45 0.46 2.44
CA SER A 323 4.08 -0.39 3.57
C SER A 323 2.56 -0.52 3.67
N PHE A 324 1.96 -1.32 2.76
CA PHE A 324 0.51 -1.56 2.73
C PHE A 324 -0.05 -2.02 4.06
N ARG A 325 0.71 -2.87 4.78
CA ARG A 325 0.34 -3.31 6.11
C ARG A 325 0.23 -2.15 7.10
N THR A 326 1.26 -1.31 7.19
CA THR A 326 1.28 -0.16 8.10
C THR A 326 0.19 0.84 7.74
N MET A 327 -0.09 1.04 6.45
CA MET A 327 -1.22 1.88 6.01
C MET A 327 -2.56 1.30 6.46
N GLY A 328 -2.78 0.01 6.30
CA GLY A 328 -4.00 -0.67 6.76
C GLY A 328 -4.18 -0.60 8.28
N GLU A 329 -3.11 -0.84 9.05
CA GLU A 329 -3.12 -0.68 10.52
C GLU A 329 -3.49 0.76 10.91
N ARG A 330 -2.81 1.76 10.32
CA ARG A 330 -3.06 3.16 10.64
C ARG A 330 -4.45 3.63 10.24
N ALA A 331 -4.99 3.19 9.11
CA ALA A 331 -6.34 3.54 8.68
C ALA A 331 -7.41 3.03 9.67
N MET A 332 -7.23 1.82 10.18
CA MET A 332 -8.13 1.28 11.21
C MET A 332 -7.99 2.00 12.54
N GLU A 333 -6.76 2.37 12.97
CA GLU A 333 -6.54 3.17 14.17
C GLU A 333 -7.22 4.53 14.06
N VAL A 334 -7.08 5.22 12.91
CA VAL A 334 -7.74 6.51 12.64
C VAL A 334 -9.26 6.37 12.68
N ALA A 335 -9.81 5.30 12.11
CA ALA A 335 -11.26 5.04 12.17
C ALA A 335 -11.74 4.83 13.63
N LEU A 336 -10.98 4.10 14.44
CA LEU A 336 -11.28 3.91 15.86
C LEU A 336 -11.16 5.21 16.66
N GLU A 337 -10.13 6.02 16.38
CA GLU A 337 -9.97 7.35 16.99
C GLU A 337 -11.19 8.24 16.69
N LEU A 338 -11.69 8.23 15.46
CA LEU A 338 -12.90 8.98 15.06
C LEU A 338 -14.17 8.46 15.74
N CYS A 339 -14.32 7.14 15.87
CA CYS A 339 -15.43 6.54 16.62
C CYS A 339 -15.43 6.92 18.11
N ASP A 340 -14.28 7.31 18.64
CA ASP A 340 -14.11 7.76 20.04
C ASP A 340 -14.11 9.30 20.16
N ASP A 341 -14.52 10.01 19.10
CA ASP A 341 -14.53 11.49 19.02
C ASP A 341 -13.16 12.13 19.29
N LYS A 342 -12.07 11.41 19.00
CA LYS A 342 -10.71 11.92 19.16
C LYS A 342 -10.31 12.79 17.97
N PRO A 343 -9.53 13.86 18.20
CA PRO A 343 -9.01 14.65 17.09
C PRO A 343 -7.98 13.85 16.28
N VAL A 344 -8.17 13.81 14.97
CA VAL A 344 -7.24 13.14 14.02
C VAL A 344 -6.66 14.14 13.02
N ARG A 345 -5.47 13.85 12.52
CA ARG A 345 -4.89 14.62 11.40
C ARG A 345 -5.64 14.35 10.13
N GLN A 346 -5.63 15.32 9.22
CA GLN A 346 -6.25 15.17 7.90
C GLN A 346 -5.49 14.20 7.00
N ILE A 347 -4.15 14.19 7.09
CA ILE A 347 -3.30 13.29 6.30
C ILE A 347 -2.30 12.58 7.21
N HIS A 348 -2.20 11.27 7.04
CA HIS A 348 -1.27 10.38 7.72
C HIS A 348 -0.34 9.76 6.68
N TYR A 349 0.88 10.27 6.59
CA TYR A 349 1.89 9.72 5.70
C TYR A 349 2.57 8.51 6.33
N VAL A 350 2.66 7.43 5.56
CA VAL A 350 3.44 6.23 5.89
C VAL A 350 4.73 6.27 5.06
N SER A 351 5.86 6.10 5.71
CA SER A 351 7.17 6.17 5.05
C SER A 351 7.34 5.08 3.99
N THR A 352 8.01 5.45 2.90
CA THR A 352 8.39 4.57 1.80
C THR A 352 9.89 4.25 1.85
N LYS A 353 10.34 3.27 1.06
CA LYS A 353 11.73 2.84 1.00
C LYS A 353 12.12 2.48 -0.42
N ILE A 354 13.31 2.90 -0.89
CA ILE A 354 13.85 2.44 -2.17
C ILE A 354 14.38 1.02 -2.04
N ILE A 355 14.00 0.16 -2.98
CA ILE A 355 14.54 -1.19 -3.17
C ILE A 355 15.29 -1.19 -4.50
N SER A 356 16.62 -1.19 -4.40
CA SER A 356 17.49 -1.25 -5.58
C SER A 356 17.59 -2.69 -6.10
N ARG A 357 17.41 -2.86 -7.42
CA ARG A 357 17.50 -4.13 -8.16
C ARG A 357 18.22 -3.89 -9.50
N ASP A 358 17.89 -4.68 -10.52
CA ASP A 358 18.66 -4.77 -11.78
C ASP A 358 18.30 -3.69 -12.81
N SER A 359 17.10 -3.10 -12.76
CA SER A 359 16.54 -2.29 -13.85
C SER A 359 17.09 -0.85 -13.95
N MET A 360 18.15 -0.54 -13.22
CA MET A 360 18.76 0.78 -13.17
C MET A 360 20.28 0.66 -13.16
N ARG A 361 20.98 1.45 -13.98
CA ARG A 361 22.45 1.51 -13.99
C ARG A 361 22.97 2.94 -14.08
N ALA A 362 24.25 3.13 -13.80
CA ALA A 362 24.92 4.39 -14.08
C ALA A 362 25.11 4.60 -15.59
N ILE A 363 25.06 5.86 -16.01
CA ILE A 363 25.50 6.24 -17.37
C ILE A 363 27.03 6.23 -17.37
N GLU A 364 27.62 5.49 -18.30
CA GLU A 364 29.04 5.60 -18.59
C GLU A 364 29.26 6.88 -19.41
N GLU A 365 30.21 7.74 -18.99
CA GLU A 365 30.58 8.97 -19.68
C GLU A 365 31.21 8.68 -21.08
#